data_2f0853ab5b472242e6d53071696a1c73
#
_entry.id   2f0853ab5b472242e6d53071696a1c73
#
_cell.length_a   1.000
_cell.length_b   1.000
_cell.length_c   1.000
_cell.angle_alpha   90.00
_cell.angle_beta   90.00
_cell.angle_gamma   90.00
#
_symmetry.space_group_name_H-M   'P 1'
#
loop_
_entity.id
_entity.type
_entity.pdbx_description
1 polymer ?
#
loop_
_entity_poly.entity_id
_entity_poly.type
_entity_poly.pdbx_seq_one_letter_code
_entity_poly.pdbx_strand_id
1 'polypeptide(L)'
;MSEVSHRRGSSLRLILEPGRIIGGDAGFFVCNVTDVKKRENNRLIGVNASTVQFSRPLLYPEIANHPVMIIRDGVQLISDTLNPTSIYGCSTYSRDLFSKNARLPELEIGDIVVFGNAGSYSASSHSQFLGFPKPEEYFI
;
A
#
# COMPACT_ATOMS: atom_id res chain seq x y z
N MET A 1 31.84 -12.14 4.34
CA MET A 1 32.25 -12.96 3.16
C MET A 1 33.63 -13.56 3.35
N SER A 2 34.65 -12.82 3.74
CA SER A 2 36.02 -13.33 3.99
C SER A 2 36.10 -14.49 4.99
N GLU A 3 35.36 -14.39 6.09
CA GLU A 3 35.36 -15.40 7.15
C GLU A 3 34.78 -16.76 6.73
N VAL A 4 33.72 -16.75 5.91
CA VAL A 4 33.09 -17.98 5.37
C VAL A 4 33.98 -18.61 4.30
N SER A 5 34.63 -17.81 3.46
CA SER A 5 35.60 -18.32 2.47
C SER A 5 36.80 -18.97 3.16
N HIS A 6 37.29 -18.38 4.26
CA HIS A 6 38.42 -18.91 5.02
C HIS A 6 38.11 -20.29 5.64
N ARG A 7 36.89 -20.49 6.18
CA ARG A 7 36.46 -21.75 6.74
C ARG A 7 36.27 -22.88 5.70
N ARG A 8 35.98 -22.52 4.44
CA ARG A 8 35.74 -23.50 3.36
C ARG A 8 36.96 -23.76 2.49
N GLY A 9 38.03 -23.01 2.63
CA GLY A 9 39.25 -23.16 1.80
C GLY A 9 39.04 -22.87 0.31
N SER A 10 37.91 -22.20 -0.06
CA SER A 10 37.57 -21.88 -1.43
C SER A 10 37.03 -20.47 -1.55
N SER A 11 37.27 -19.79 -2.68
CA SER A 11 36.65 -18.47 -2.94
C SER A 11 35.14 -18.63 -3.15
N LEU A 12 34.36 -17.71 -2.55
CA LEU A 12 32.93 -17.64 -2.71
C LEU A 12 32.57 -16.45 -3.60
N ARG A 13 31.67 -16.70 -4.55
CA ARG A 13 31.03 -15.64 -5.35
C ARG A 13 29.70 -15.26 -4.70
N LEU A 14 29.49 -13.98 -4.43
CA LEU A 14 28.20 -13.46 -4.02
C LEU A 14 27.41 -13.04 -5.27
N ILE A 15 26.21 -13.58 -5.40
CA ILE A 15 25.22 -13.14 -6.39
C ILE A 15 24.04 -12.56 -5.60
N LEU A 16 23.61 -11.35 -5.94
CA LEU A 16 22.47 -10.67 -5.35
C LEU A 16 21.41 -10.48 -6.43
N GLU A 17 20.17 -10.76 -6.08
CA GLU A 17 18.99 -10.53 -6.93
C GLU A 17 18.05 -9.54 -6.22
N PRO A 18 18.44 -8.26 -6.09
CA PRO A 18 17.61 -7.28 -5.42
C PRO A 18 16.36 -7.02 -6.24
N GLY A 19 15.22 -6.98 -5.57
CA GLY A 19 13.92 -6.73 -6.18
C GLY A 19 13.32 -5.42 -5.68
N ARG A 20 12.29 -5.53 -4.84
CA ARG A 20 11.49 -4.41 -4.34
C ARG A 20 12.30 -3.28 -3.70
N ILE A 21 13.41 -3.58 -3.08
CA ILE A 21 14.26 -2.59 -2.41
C ILE A 21 14.85 -1.53 -3.38
N ILE A 22 14.90 -1.82 -4.69
CA ILE A 22 15.47 -0.87 -5.66
C ILE A 22 14.48 0.24 -6.01
N GLY A 23 13.21 -0.08 -6.22
CA GLY A 23 12.24 0.90 -6.72
C GLY A 23 10.92 0.90 -5.93
N GLY A 24 10.86 0.25 -4.78
CA GLY A 24 9.63 0.17 -4.01
C GLY A 24 9.12 1.53 -3.55
N ASP A 25 10.00 2.35 -3.05
CA ASP A 25 9.73 3.68 -2.50
C ASP A 25 9.57 4.78 -3.59
N ALA A 26 9.92 4.48 -4.84
CA ALA A 26 9.81 5.43 -5.96
C ALA A 26 8.37 5.62 -6.46
N GLY A 27 7.38 4.89 -5.93
CA GLY A 27 6.01 4.98 -6.42
C GLY A 27 4.97 5.06 -5.32
N PHE A 28 3.85 5.69 -5.66
CA PHE A 28 2.69 5.86 -4.81
C PHE A 28 1.45 5.32 -5.51
N PHE A 29 0.55 4.70 -4.75
CA PHE A 29 -0.80 4.40 -5.20
C PHE A 29 -1.76 5.38 -4.54
N VAL A 30 -2.58 6.05 -5.35
CA VAL A 30 -3.40 7.18 -4.91
C VAL A 30 -4.87 6.88 -5.20
N CYS A 31 -5.73 7.15 -4.23
CA CYS A 31 -7.19 7.02 -4.37
C CYS A 31 -7.92 8.02 -3.47
N ASN A 32 -9.23 8.20 -3.71
CA ASN A 32 -10.05 9.12 -2.96
C ASN A 32 -10.96 8.39 -1.97
N VAL A 33 -11.21 9.01 -0.83
CA VAL A 33 -12.22 8.57 0.14
C VAL A 33 -13.62 8.81 -0.42
N THR A 34 -14.44 7.77 -0.44
CA THR A 34 -15.82 7.80 -0.94
C THR A 34 -16.86 7.49 0.13
N ASP A 35 -16.46 6.85 1.22
CA ASP A 35 -17.35 6.51 2.33
C ASP A 35 -16.60 6.52 3.66
N VAL A 36 -17.29 6.96 4.72
CA VAL A 36 -16.76 7.03 6.10
C VAL A 36 -17.78 6.48 7.05
N LYS A 37 -17.46 5.39 7.76
CA LYS A 37 -18.28 4.79 8.78
C LYS A 37 -17.54 4.74 10.12
N LYS A 38 -18.17 5.28 11.17
CA LYS A 38 -17.64 5.23 12.53
C LYS A 38 -18.22 4.01 13.27
N ARG A 39 -17.34 3.22 13.88
CA ARG A 39 -17.66 2.15 14.81
C ARG A 39 -17.04 2.48 16.17
N GLU A 40 -17.48 1.82 17.23
CA GLU A 40 -17.00 2.12 18.61
C GLU A 40 -15.46 2.15 18.72
N ASN A 41 -14.78 1.17 18.12
CA ASN A 41 -13.33 0.99 18.26
C ASN A 41 -12.57 1.08 16.95
N ASN A 42 -13.22 1.42 15.83
CA ASN A 42 -12.57 1.48 14.53
C ASN A 42 -13.34 2.38 13.56
N ARG A 43 -12.63 3.00 12.63
CA ARG A 43 -13.21 3.72 11.50
C ARG A 43 -13.07 2.88 10.25
N LEU A 44 -14.12 2.79 9.46
CA LEU A 44 -14.13 2.09 8.19
C LEU A 44 -14.19 3.13 7.09
N ILE A 45 -13.16 3.16 6.25
CA ILE A 45 -13.01 4.10 5.15
C ILE A 45 -13.16 3.33 3.85
N GLY A 46 -14.09 3.73 3.01
CA GLY A 46 -14.22 3.27 1.64
C GLY A 46 -13.47 4.19 0.68
N VAL A 47 -12.78 3.61 -0.30
CA VAL A 47 -12.06 4.36 -1.34
C VAL A 47 -12.52 3.97 -2.74
N ASN A 48 -12.29 4.82 -3.75
CA ASN A 48 -12.67 4.61 -5.15
C ASN A 48 -11.74 3.65 -5.91
N ALA A 49 -10.98 2.83 -5.21
CA ALA A 49 -10.06 1.86 -5.78
C ALA A 49 -10.31 0.47 -5.20
N SER A 50 -9.71 -0.54 -5.80
CA SER A 50 -9.76 -1.93 -5.31
C SER A 50 -8.37 -2.53 -5.20
N THR A 51 -8.21 -3.47 -4.27
CA THR A 51 -6.96 -4.25 -4.13
C THR A 51 -6.62 -5.08 -5.38
N VAL A 52 -7.55 -5.27 -6.32
CA VAL A 52 -7.23 -5.87 -7.62
C VAL A 52 -6.41 -4.94 -8.51
N GLN A 53 -6.48 -3.63 -8.26
CA GLN A 53 -5.67 -2.61 -8.92
C GLN A 53 -4.32 -2.41 -8.24
N PHE A 54 -4.26 -2.63 -6.94
CA PHE A 54 -3.05 -2.58 -6.12
C PHE A 54 -2.98 -3.82 -5.23
N SER A 55 -2.54 -4.93 -5.81
CA SER A 55 -2.79 -6.28 -5.27
C SER A 55 -1.91 -6.69 -4.09
N ARG A 56 -0.83 -5.97 -3.78
CA ARG A 56 0.09 -6.38 -2.74
C ARG A 56 -0.54 -6.51 -1.34
N PRO A 57 -1.41 -5.60 -0.87
CA PRO A 57 -2.10 -5.78 0.42
C PRO A 57 -2.97 -7.04 0.46
N LEU A 58 -3.53 -7.44 -0.67
CA LEU A 58 -4.31 -8.65 -0.80
C LEU A 58 -3.46 -9.92 -0.81
N LEU A 59 -2.36 -9.91 -1.59
CA LEU A 59 -1.49 -11.09 -1.78
C LEU A 59 -0.61 -11.38 -0.57
N TYR A 60 -0.23 -10.34 0.17
CA TYR A 60 0.72 -10.42 1.27
C TYR A 60 0.24 -9.63 2.50
N PRO A 61 -0.94 -9.91 3.05
CA PRO A 61 -1.56 -9.09 4.09
C PRO A 61 -0.71 -8.95 5.37
N GLU A 62 0.11 -9.97 5.67
CA GLU A 62 0.94 -9.98 6.89
C GLU A 62 2.25 -9.19 6.76
N ILE A 63 2.73 -8.99 5.53
CA ILE A 63 4.06 -8.39 5.28
C ILE A 63 4.02 -7.18 4.34
N ALA A 64 2.86 -6.86 3.79
CA ALA A 64 2.69 -5.67 2.97
C ALA A 64 2.77 -4.42 3.86
N ASN A 65 3.89 -3.72 3.78
CA ASN A 65 4.07 -2.45 4.47
C ASN A 65 3.98 -1.31 3.47
N HIS A 66 2.84 -0.63 3.47
CA HIS A 66 2.57 0.56 2.68
C HIS A 66 2.27 1.71 3.64
N PRO A 67 3.22 2.65 3.86
CA PRO A 67 2.94 3.86 4.60
C PRO A 67 1.72 4.57 4.01
N VAL A 68 0.81 5.02 4.86
CA VAL A 68 -0.41 5.72 4.43
C VAL A 68 -0.29 7.18 4.80
N MET A 69 -0.44 8.04 3.81
CA MET A 69 -0.55 9.49 3.98
C MET A 69 -1.94 9.95 3.55
N ILE A 70 -2.48 10.95 4.24
CA ILE A 70 -3.77 11.55 3.91
C ILE A 70 -3.53 12.97 3.46
N ILE A 71 -4.15 13.36 2.34
CA ILE A 71 -4.06 14.72 1.81
C ILE A 71 -5.48 15.29 1.75
N ARG A 72 -5.66 16.49 2.29
CA ARG A 72 -6.89 17.29 2.23
C ARG A 72 -6.54 18.68 1.71
N ASP A 73 -7.26 19.18 0.72
CA ASP A 73 -7.03 20.51 0.11
C ASP A 73 -5.58 20.74 -0.32
N GLY A 74 -4.91 19.69 -0.83
CA GLY A 74 -3.52 19.73 -1.28
C GLY A 74 -2.46 19.70 -0.17
N VAL A 75 -2.87 19.55 1.10
CA VAL A 75 -1.97 19.53 2.26
C VAL A 75 -2.03 18.17 2.97
N GLN A 76 -0.87 17.64 3.35
CA GLN A 76 -0.82 16.43 4.14
C GLN A 76 -1.41 16.68 5.54
N LEU A 77 -2.38 15.84 5.94
CA LEU A 77 -2.93 15.87 7.27
C LEU A 77 -1.95 15.28 8.28
N ILE A 78 -1.54 16.11 9.24
CA ILE A 78 -0.75 15.72 10.39
C ILE A 78 -1.61 15.95 11.62
N SER A 79 -1.72 14.97 12.51
CA SER A 79 -2.53 15.06 13.72
C SER A 79 -1.88 14.28 14.86
N ASP A 80 -1.94 14.86 16.05
CA ASP A 80 -1.55 14.18 17.30
C ASP A 80 -2.59 13.12 17.72
N THR A 81 -3.83 13.26 17.24
CA THR A 81 -4.91 12.31 17.50
C THR A 81 -5.06 11.36 16.34
N LEU A 82 -4.60 10.12 16.52
CA LEU A 82 -4.70 9.05 15.53
C LEU A 82 -5.71 8.00 16.01
N ASN A 83 -6.58 7.57 15.09
CA ASN A 83 -7.63 6.60 15.35
C ASN A 83 -7.38 5.29 14.62
N PRO A 84 -7.76 4.13 15.20
CA PRO A 84 -7.77 2.87 14.48
C PRO A 84 -8.68 3.00 13.25
N THR A 85 -8.13 2.76 12.08
CA THR A 85 -8.80 2.98 10.79
C THR A 85 -8.50 1.83 9.85
N SER A 86 -9.55 1.26 9.25
CA SER A 86 -9.42 0.25 8.20
C SER A 86 -9.88 0.81 6.87
N ILE A 87 -9.09 0.60 5.81
CA ILE A 87 -9.35 1.16 4.48
C ILE A 87 -9.77 0.02 3.54
N TYR A 88 -10.98 0.10 3.04
CA TYR A 88 -11.62 -0.88 2.15
C TYR A 88 -11.70 -0.34 0.72
N GLY A 89 -11.52 -1.25 -0.24
CA GLY A 89 -11.78 -0.95 -1.64
C GLY A 89 -13.27 -0.91 -1.97
N CYS A 90 -13.57 -0.54 -3.22
CA CYS A 90 -14.94 -0.36 -3.70
C CYS A 90 -15.53 -1.62 -4.39
N SER A 91 -14.83 -2.73 -4.39
CA SER A 91 -15.35 -3.95 -4.99
C SER A 91 -16.25 -4.74 -4.04
N THR A 92 -16.99 -5.70 -4.59
CA THR A 92 -17.79 -6.66 -3.82
C THR A 92 -16.96 -7.81 -3.24
N TYR A 93 -15.64 -7.82 -3.48
CA TYR A 93 -14.76 -8.86 -3.00
C TYR A 93 -14.55 -8.74 -1.48
N SER A 94 -14.86 -9.79 -0.75
CA SER A 94 -14.85 -9.78 0.72
C SER A 94 -13.47 -9.48 1.36
N ARG A 95 -12.38 -9.60 0.60
CA ARG A 95 -11.02 -9.29 1.04
C ARG A 95 -10.47 -8.01 0.43
N ASP A 96 -11.33 -7.14 -0.08
CA ASP A 96 -10.92 -5.85 -0.66
C ASP A 96 -10.55 -4.87 0.45
N LEU A 97 -9.42 -5.13 1.09
CA LEU A 97 -8.92 -4.43 2.26
C LEU A 97 -7.46 -3.99 2.02
N PHE A 98 -7.24 -2.69 1.92
CA PHE A 98 -5.91 -2.10 1.74
C PHE A 98 -5.11 -2.03 3.03
N SER A 99 -5.77 -1.71 4.14
CA SER A 99 -5.12 -1.55 5.44
C SER A 99 -6.10 -1.88 6.57
N LYS A 100 -5.61 -2.52 7.62
CA LYS A 100 -6.40 -2.91 8.79
C LYS A 100 -5.86 -2.24 10.03
N ASN A 101 -6.74 -1.52 10.75
CA ASN A 101 -6.41 -0.86 12.02
C ASN A 101 -5.18 0.08 11.95
N ALA A 102 -4.92 0.71 10.81
CA ALA A 102 -3.89 1.73 10.71
C ALA A 102 -4.23 2.91 11.63
N ARG A 103 -3.21 3.52 12.23
CA ARG A 103 -3.37 4.70 13.08
C ARG A 103 -3.34 5.93 12.18
N LEU A 104 -4.51 6.48 11.88
CA LEU A 104 -4.68 7.60 10.94
C LEU A 104 -5.42 8.77 11.57
N PRO A 105 -5.23 10.01 11.06
CA PRO A 105 -6.06 11.16 11.43
C PRO A 105 -7.53 10.93 11.08
N GLU A 106 -8.40 11.84 11.43
CA GLU A 106 -9.80 11.77 11.02
C GLU A 106 -9.95 12.06 9.52
N LEU A 107 -10.48 11.09 8.78
CA LEU A 107 -10.73 11.20 7.34
C LEU A 107 -12.15 11.65 7.05
N GLU A 108 -12.31 12.36 5.93
CA GLU A 108 -13.58 12.81 5.37
C GLU A 108 -13.73 12.36 3.92
N ILE A 109 -14.96 12.35 3.41
CA ILE A 109 -15.22 12.10 2.00
C ILE A 109 -14.53 13.17 1.16
N GLY A 110 -13.81 12.75 0.12
CA GLY A 110 -13.02 13.64 -0.74
C GLY A 110 -11.54 13.72 -0.36
N ASP A 111 -11.14 13.27 0.83
CA ASP A 111 -9.71 13.14 1.16
C ASP A 111 -9.01 12.21 0.18
N ILE A 112 -7.73 12.48 -0.06
CA ILE A 112 -6.86 11.64 -0.88
C ILE A 112 -6.07 10.74 0.05
N VAL A 113 -6.13 9.43 -0.21
CA VAL A 113 -5.31 8.41 0.45
C VAL A 113 -4.15 8.06 -0.46
N VAL A 114 -2.94 8.16 0.06
CA VAL A 114 -1.70 7.84 -0.65
C VAL A 114 -1.02 6.68 0.05
N PHE A 115 -0.86 5.57 -0.68
CA PHE A 115 -0.09 4.42 -0.23
C PHE A 115 1.33 4.51 -0.79
N GLY A 116 2.32 4.60 0.07
CA GLY A 116 3.73 4.57 -0.32
C GLY A 116 4.23 3.17 -0.65
N ASN A 117 5.49 3.07 -1.04
CA ASN A 117 6.15 1.81 -1.41
C ASN A 117 5.44 1.04 -2.54
N ALA A 118 4.84 1.76 -3.48
CA ALA A 118 4.08 1.21 -4.60
C ALA A 118 4.85 1.11 -5.92
N GLY A 119 6.13 1.50 -5.97
CA GLY A 119 6.91 1.57 -7.21
C GLY A 119 7.23 0.22 -7.82
N SER A 120 7.58 -0.78 -6.99
CA SER A 120 7.96 -2.10 -7.52
C SER A 120 6.78 -3.06 -7.60
N TYR A 121 6.59 -3.69 -8.76
CA TYR A 121 5.63 -4.76 -9.06
C TYR A 121 4.15 -4.36 -9.00
N SER A 122 3.78 -3.17 -8.56
CA SER A 122 2.37 -2.81 -8.35
C SER A 122 1.60 -2.76 -9.66
N ALA A 123 2.12 -2.06 -10.66
CA ALA A 123 1.50 -1.97 -11.98
C ALA A 123 1.45 -3.32 -12.71
N SER A 124 2.49 -4.16 -12.57
CA SER A 124 2.57 -5.46 -13.23
C SER A 124 1.74 -6.56 -12.55
N SER A 125 1.39 -6.39 -11.27
CA SER A 125 0.54 -7.34 -10.53
C SER A 125 -0.94 -6.96 -10.51
N HIS A 126 -1.34 -5.95 -11.26
CA HIS A 126 -2.74 -5.60 -11.49
C HIS A 126 -3.51 -6.80 -12.05
N SER A 127 -4.73 -6.96 -11.60
CA SER A 127 -5.65 -8.00 -12.07
C SER A 127 -6.89 -7.36 -12.69
N GLN A 128 -7.39 -7.96 -13.78
CA GLN A 128 -8.67 -7.56 -14.37
C GLN A 128 -9.88 -8.19 -13.67
N PHE A 129 -9.68 -8.78 -12.51
CA PHE A 129 -10.77 -9.37 -11.73
C PHE A 129 -11.87 -8.34 -11.46
N LEU A 130 -13.13 -8.72 -11.63
CA LEU A 130 -14.32 -7.86 -11.56
C LEU A 130 -14.34 -6.71 -12.58
N GLY A 131 -13.53 -6.78 -13.65
CA GLY A 131 -13.50 -5.77 -14.70
C GLY A 131 -12.83 -4.45 -14.34
N PHE A 132 -12.08 -4.39 -13.25
CA PHE A 132 -11.36 -3.18 -12.88
C PHE A 132 -10.28 -2.83 -13.90
N PRO A 133 -10.23 -1.58 -14.38
CA PRO A 133 -9.17 -1.13 -15.27
C PRO A 133 -7.83 -1.07 -14.53
N LYS A 134 -6.73 -1.16 -15.29
CA LYS A 134 -5.42 -0.80 -14.76
C LYS A 134 -5.43 0.66 -14.32
N PRO A 135 -4.85 1.02 -13.15
CA PRO A 135 -4.68 2.41 -12.77
C PRO A 135 -3.87 3.18 -13.81
N GLU A 136 -4.18 4.46 -13.97
CA GLU A 136 -3.33 5.36 -14.75
C GLU A 136 -1.98 5.55 -14.05
N GLU A 137 -0.92 5.68 -14.83
CA GLU A 137 0.43 5.88 -14.32
C GLU A 137 0.96 7.25 -14.79
N TYR A 138 1.46 8.03 -13.85
CA TYR A 138 2.07 9.33 -14.10
C TYR A 138 3.52 9.30 -13.63
N PHE A 139 4.41 9.83 -14.44
CA PHE A 139 5.83 9.98 -14.13
C PHE A 139 6.12 11.45 -13.86
N ILE A 140 6.80 11.73 -12.75
CA ILE A 140 7.15 13.08 -12.30
C ILE A 140 8.65 13.20 -12.06
#